data_a12cc49888c3ba019e8b76f0d55091ec
#
_entry.id   a12cc49888c3ba019e8b76f0d55091ec
#
_cell.length_a   1.000
_cell.length_b   1.000
_cell.length_c   1.000
_cell.angle_alpha   90.00
_cell.angle_beta   90.00
_cell.angle_gamma   90.00
#
_symmetry.space_group_name_H-M   'P 1'
#
loop_
_entity.id
_entity.type
_entity.pdbx_description
1 polymer ?
#
loop_
_entity_poly.entity_id
_entity_poly.type
_entity_poly.pdbx_seq_one_letter_code
_entity_poly.pdbx_strand_id
1 'polypeptide(L)' 'MIQIDVLDKPIERIKETCAMMGIAEKFDRALPELETFLEDEVAKGETRETRLTYDGLCYLRQVFAKS' A
#
# COMPACT_ATOMS: atom_id res chain seq x y z
N MET A 1 13.36 1.68 17.15
CA MET A 1 13.23 1.64 16.71
C MET A 1 13.17 1.57 15.65
N ILE A 2 13.08 1.36 15.03
CA ILE A 2 13.18 1.27 14.05
C ILE A 2 12.38 1.17 13.24
N GLN A 3 11.93 1.43 12.77
CA GLN A 3 11.19 1.35 12.16
C GLN A 3 11.08 1.41 11.02
N ILE A 4 10.47 1.40 10.46
CA ILE A 4 10.26 1.10 9.29
C ILE A 4 9.64 2.10 8.58
N ASP A 5 10.16 3.16 8.49
CA ASP A 5 9.65 4.23 7.75
C ASP A 5 9.57 3.97 6.30
N VAL A 6 10.17 2.92 5.85
CA VAL A 6 10.17 2.60 4.44
C VAL A 6 8.76 2.32 3.91
N LEU A 7 7.84 1.94 4.78
CA LEU A 7 6.47 1.70 4.40
C LEU A 7 5.53 2.88 4.69
N ASP A 8 5.93 3.75 5.61
CA ASP A 8 5.05 4.84 6.01
C ASP A 8 4.66 5.73 4.84
N LYS A 9 5.62 6.17 4.06
CA LYS A 9 5.32 7.09 2.97
C LYS A 9 4.55 6.43 1.84
N PRO A 10 4.91 5.24 1.39
CA PRO A 10 4.10 4.59 0.36
C PRO A 10 2.65 4.39 0.80
N ILE A 11 2.46 3.95 2.04
CA ILE A 11 1.11 3.71 2.53
C ILE A 11 0.33 5.01 2.60
N GLU A 12 0.98 6.08 3.05
CA GLU A 12 0.32 7.37 3.13
C GLU A 12 -0.09 7.87 1.75
N ARG A 13 0.79 7.72 0.76
CA ARG A 13 0.46 8.14 -0.59
C ARG A 13 -0.69 7.34 -1.17
N ILE A 14 -0.70 6.04 -0.92
CA ILE A 14 -1.78 5.19 -1.39
C ILE A 14 -3.08 5.59 -0.72
N LYS A 15 -3.02 5.89 0.58
CA LYS A 15 -4.20 6.32 1.31
C LYS A 15 -4.77 7.60 0.71
N GLU A 16 -3.92 8.56 0.42
CA GLU A 16 -4.37 9.82 -0.17
C GLU A 16 -5.00 9.60 -1.53
N THR A 17 -4.38 8.75 -2.34
CA THR A 17 -4.93 8.44 -3.65
C THR A 17 -6.31 7.81 -3.54
N CYS A 18 -6.47 6.86 -2.63
CA CYS A 18 -7.75 6.21 -2.43
C CYS A 18 -8.80 7.18 -1.92
N ALA A 19 -8.40 8.11 -1.05
CA ALA A 19 -9.33 9.11 -0.54
C ALA A 19 -9.81 10.01 -1.68
N MET A 20 -8.90 10.39 -2.57
CA MET A 20 -9.27 11.22 -3.70
C MET A 20 -10.21 10.50 -4.65
N MET A 21 -10.10 9.18 -4.72
CA MET A 21 -10.97 8.38 -5.58
C MET A 21 -12.28 8.00 -4.89
N GLY A 22 -12.45 8.41 -3.63
CA GLY A 22 -13.69 8.12 -2.92
C GLY A 22 -13.77 6.70 -2.39
N ILE A 23 -12.63 6.02 -2.23
CA ILE A 23 -12.63 4.64 -1.76
C ILE A 23 -11.82 4.48 -0.48
N ALA A 24 -11.84 5.51 0.37
CA ALA A 24 -11.08 5.46 1.62
C ALA A 24 -11.51 4.28 2.50
N GLU A 25 -12.79 3.96 2.51
CA GLU A 25 -13.26 2.84 3.33
C GLU A 25 -12.71 1.51 2.83
N LYS A 26 -12.68 1.35 1.51
CA LYS A 26 -12.10 0.13 0.95
C LYS A 26 -10.63 0.03 1.28
N PHE A 27 -9.93 1.16 1.25
CA PHE A 27 -8.53 1.19 1.63
C PHE A 27 -8.37 0.73 3.08
N ASP A 28 -9.19 1.26 3.98
CA ASP A 28 -9.08 0.89 5.39
C ASP A 28 -9.26 -0.61 5.59
N ARG A 29 -10.20 -1.20 4.88
CA ARG A 29 -10.46 -2.63 5.03
C ARG A 29 -9.31 -3.46 4.48
N ALA A 30 -8.68 -2.99 3.42
CA ALA A 30 -7.60 -3.73 2.79
C ALA A 30 -6.24 -3.43 3.40
N LEU A 31 -6.17 -2.48 4.32
CA LEU A 31 -4.89 -2.04 4.86
C LEU A 31 -4.05 -3.17 5.44
N PRO A 32 -4.60 -4.09 6.26
CA PRO A 32 -3.77 -5.17 6.80
C PRO A 32 -3.16 -6.02 5.69
N GLU A 33 -3.93 -6.32 4.66
CA GLU A 33 -3.41 -7.11 3.54
C GLU A 33 -2.37 -6.33 2.76
N LEU A 34 -2.63 -5.03 2.57
CA LEU A 34 -1.69 -4.19 1.86
C LEU A 34 -0.35 -4.10 2.61
N GLU A 35 -0.42 -3.96 3.92
CA GLU A 35 0.81 -3.90 4.71
C GLU A 35 1.61 -5.19 4.57
N THR A 36 0.94 -6.32 4.62
CA THR A 36 1.61 -7.60 4.44
C THR A 36 2.26 -7.69 3.07
N PHE A 37 1.53 -7.26 2.04
CA PHE A 37 2.05 -7.28 0.68
C PHE A 37 3.31 -6.42 0.56
N LEU A 38 3.27 -5.21 1.11
CA LEU A 38 4.39 -4.30 1.01
C LEU A 38 5.58 -4.78 1.85
N GLU A 39 5.30 -5.36 3.01
CA GLU A 39 6.37 -5.92 3.83
C GLU A 39 7.08 -7.04 3.08
N ASP A 40 6.34 -7.83 2.34
CA ASP A 40 6.94 -8.88 1.55
C ASP A 40 7.84 -8.30 0.46
N GLU A 41 7.41 -7.19 -0.16
CA GLU A 41 8.22 -6.53 -1.16
C GLU A 41 9.52 -6.02 -0.57
N VAL A 42 9.45 -5.41 0.63
CA VAL A 42 10.64 -4.92 1.29
C VAL A 42 11.57 -6.07 1.64
N ALA A 43 11.00 -7.19 2.07
CA ALA A 43 11.81 -8.36 2.39
C ALA A 43 12.56 -8.88 1.16
N LYS A 44 11.99 -8.67 -0.01
CA LYS A 44 12.65 -9.06 -1.25
C LYS A 44 13.67 -8.05 -1.74
N GLY A 45 13.80 -6.93 -1.03
CA GLY A 45 14.79 -5.94 -1.37
C GLY A 45 14.25 -4.67 -2.00
N GLU A 46 12.93 -4.58 -2.20
CA GLU A 46 12.36 -3.39 -2.80
C GLU A 46 12.10 -2.36 -1.73
N THR A 47 12.85 -1.26 -1.76
CA THR A 47 12.70 -0.21 -0.75
C THR A 47 12.42 1.16 -1.33
N ARG A 48 12.25 1.28 -2.65
CA ARG A 48 12.00 2.58 -3.26
C ARG A 48 10.55 2.98 -3.05
N GLU A 49 10.37 4.19 -2.55
CA GLU A 49 9.04 4.69 -2.22
C GLU A 49 8.10 4.66 -3.41
N THR A 50 8.57 5.14 -4.56
CA THR A 50 7.71 5.20 -5.74
C THR A 50 7.29 3.81 -6.21
N ARG A 51 8.21 2.86 -6.15
CA ARG A 51 7.89 1.51 -6.59
C ARG A 51 6.92 0.85 -5.64
N LEU A 52 7.13 1.02 -4.35
CA LEU A 52 6.22 0.44 -3.36
C LEU A 52 4.83 1.04 -3.49
N THR A 53 4.76 2.34 -3.73
CA THR A 53 3.47 2.99 -3.92
C THR A 53 2.76 2.44 -5.14
N TYR A 54 3.48 2.32 -6.24
CA TYR A 54 2.89 1.82 -7.48
C TYR A 54 2.42 0.37 -7.31
N ASP A 55 3.28 -0.47 -6.76
CA ASP A 55 2.93 -1.87 -6.58
C ASP A 55 1.75 -2.03 -5.65
N GLY A 56 1.69 -1.22 -4.60
CA GLY A 56 0.58 -1.27 -3.67
C GLY A 56 -0.73 -0.88 -4.33
N LEU A 57 -0.70 0.16 -5.17
CA LEU A 57 -1.91 0.57 -5.88
C LEU A 57 -2.38 -0.52 -6.82
N CYS A 58 -1.45 -1.16 -7.52
CA CYS A 58 -1.81 -2.25 -8.42
C CYS A 58 -2.42 -3.41 -7.63
N TYR A 59 -1.86 -3.72 -6.48
CA TYR A 59 -2.37 -4.78 -5.64
C TYR A 59 -3.81 -4.47 -5.20
N LEU A 60 -4.06 -3.24 -4.77
CA LEU A 60 -5.39 -2.86 -4.32
C LEU A 60 -6.40 -2.91 -5.46
N ARG A 61 -5.99 -2.51 -6.65
CA ARG A 61 -6.90 -2.60 -7.79
C ARG A 61 -7.36 -4.03 -8.01
N GLN A 62 -6.45 -4.98 -7.87
CA GLN A 62 -6.82 -6.38 -8.03
C GLN A 62 -7.75 -6.84 -6.91
N VAL A 63 -7.45 -6.42 -5.69
CA VAL A 63 -8.30 -6.80 -4.55
C VAL A 63 -9.70 -6.23 -4.72
N PHE A 64 -9.80 -4.96 -5.10
CA PHE A 64 -11.11 -4.33 -5.25
C PHE A 64 -11.87 -4.91 -6.43
N ALA A 65 -11.17 -5.31 -7.47
CA ALA A 65 -11.83 -5.88 -8.64
C ALA A 65 -12.47 -7.23 -8.33
N LYS A 66 -11.93 -7.94 -7.37
CA LYS A 66 -12.46 -9.26 -7.01
C LYS A 66 -13.65 -9.16 -6.07
N SER A 67 -13.75 -8.06 -5.35
CA SER A 67 -14.86 -7.92 -4.42
C SER A 67 -16.04 -7.22 -5.08
#